data_6357481bd8b2d340e3c5e864a1e4c4d7
#
_entry.id   6357481bd8b2d340e3c5e864a1e4c4d7
#
_cell.length_a   1.000
_cell.length_b   1.000
_cell.length_c   1.000
_cell.angle_alpha   90.00
_cell.angle_beta   90.00
_cell.angle_gamma   90.00
#
_symmetry.space_group_name_H-M   'P 1'
#
loop_
_entity.id
_entity.type
_entity.pdbx_description
1 polymer ?
#
loop_
_entity_poly.entity_id
_entity_poly.type
_entity_poly.pdbx_seq_one_letter_code
_entity_poly.pdbx_strand_id
1 'polypeptide(L)'
;MSESAPAPQWADSSQGLGRWIERLIGIRLLRRPLFFQARQLIIRTAERNGIPWRKRRSELREAAAPLLAESRTEGLVPPAYYQARFHAYEQGNLCWQAAAEAEQATDAMALRIWPEEKLAPLEAQTRLRDAIHAVVEPLLSDSIHEVLDMGCSVGV
;
A
#
# COMPACT_ATOMS: atom_id res chain seq x y z
N MET A 1 -10.86 25.70 18.76
CA MET A 1 -10.03 24.77 19.53
C MET A 1 -10.40 23.37 19.03
N SER A 2 -9.58 22.81 18.17
CA SER A 2 -9.81 21.47 17.61
C SER A 2 -9.29 20.46 18.62
N GLU A 3 -10.19 19.72 19.23
CA GLU A 3 -9.86 18.61 20.12
C GLU A 3 -9.35 17.46 19.26
N SER A 4 -8.03 17.21 19.31
CA SER A 4 -7.41 16.09 18.60
C SER A 4 -7.97 14.79 19.17
N ALA A 5 -8.50 13.93 18.29
CA ALA A 5 -8.96 12.60 18.68
C ALA A 5 -7.84 11.83 19.41
N PRO A 6 -8.15 11.10 20.49
CA PRO A 6 -7.15 10.34 21.24
C PRO A 6 -6.47 9.33 20.34
N ALA A 7 -5.14 9.21 20.43
CA ALA A 7 -4.38 8.23 19.70
C ALA A 7 -4.91 6.81 20.01
N PRO A 8 -5.00 5.93 19.01
CA PRO A 8 -5.50 4.58 19.22
C PRO A 8 -4.59 3.81 20.20
N GLN A 9 -5.20 3.06 21.12
CA GLN A 9 -4.49 2.35 22.22
C GLN A 9 -3.38 1.39 21.75
N TRP A 10 -3.42 0.93 20.51
CA TRP A 10 -2.36 0.10 19.94
C TRP A 10 -1.08 0.87 19.59
N ALA A 11 -1.16 2.21 19.51
CA ALA A 11 0.01 3.07 19.25
C ALA A 11 0.94 3.18 20.47
N ASP A 12 0.48 2.76 21.65
CA ASP A 12 1.28 2.74 22.86
C ASP A 12 2.06 1.41 22.96
N SER A 13 3.11 1.28 22.14
CA SER A 13 3.98 0.08 22.09
C SER A 13 4.82 -0.11 23.35
N SER A 14 4.74 0.82 24.31
CA SER A 14 5.56 0.80 25.53
C SER A 14 5.12 -0.24 26.57
N GLN A 15 3.89 -0.80 26.47
CA GLN A 15 3.34 -1.73 27.45
C GLN A 15 2.85 -3.05 26.85
N GLY A 16 3.18 -4.18 27.48
CA GLY A 16 2.59 -5.49 27.22
C GLY A 16 3.04 -6.18 25.92
N LEU A 17 2.06 -6.62 25.12
CA LEU A 17 2.25 -7.46 23.92
C LEU A 17 3.14 -6.79 22.87
N GLY A 18 3.08 -5.46 22.73
CA GLY A 18 3.88 -4.70 21.77
C GLY A 18 5.40 -4.91 21.98
N ARG A 19 5.88 -4.87 23.20
CA ARG A 19 7.30 -5.12 23.53
C ARG A 19 7.77 -6.54 23.20
N TRP A 20 6.90 -7.53 23.34
CA TRP A 20 7.22 -8.89 22.95
C TRP A 20 7.30 -9.04 21.44
N ILE A 21 6.40 -8.41 20.73
CA ILE A 21 6.41 -8.36 19.25
C ILE A 21 7.67 -7.66 18.74
N GLU A 22 8.04 -6.52 19.31
CA GLU A 22 9.29 -5.81 18.97
C GLU A 22 10.53 -6.65 19.23
N ARG A 23 10.59 -7.34 20.37
CA ARG A 23 11.69 -8.28 20.66
C ARG A 23 11.76 -9.45 19.68
N LEU A 24 10.62 -10.04 19.32
CA LEU A 24 10.54 -11.11 18.33
C LEU A 24 10.94 -10.64 16.93
N ILE A 25 10.51 -9.45 16.53
CA ILE A 25 10.91 -8.83 15.24
C ILE A 25 12.40 -8.48 15.25
N GLY A 26 12.97 -8.13 16.41
CA GLY A 26 14.39 -7.87 16.59
C GLY A 26 15.28 -9.12 16.37
N ILE A 27 14.74 -10.33 16.53
CA ILE A 27 15.47 -11.57 16.30
C ILE A 27 15.54 -11.83 14.78
N ARG A 28 16.72 -11.65 14.19
CA ARG A 28 16.95 -11.79 12.75
C ARG A 28 16.41 -13.10 12.15
N LEU A 29 16.49 -14.20 12.90
CA LEU A 29 16.08 -15.54 12.46
C LEU A 29 14.56 -15.68 12.37
N LEU A 30 13.81 -15.06 13.30
CA LEU A 30 12.35 -15.14 13.38
C LEU A 30 11.65 -14.10 12.50
N ARG A 31 12.34 -13.02 12.13
CA ARG A 31 11.76 -11.92 11.36
C ARG A 31 11.22 -12.37 10.01
N ARG A 32 11.99 -13.15 9.23
CA ARG A 32 11.56 -13.63 7.90
C ARG A 32 10.27 -14.44 7.95
N PRO A 33 10.14 -15.49 8.75
CA PRO A 33 8.90 -16.26 8.83
C PRO A 33 7.72 -15.44 9.38
N LEU A 34 7.95 -14.53 10.34
CA LEU A 34 6.90 -13.65 10.87
C LEU A 34 6.37 -12.69 9.79
N PHE A 35 7.25 -12.03 9.04
CA PHE A 35 6.84 -11.17 7.92
C PHE A 35 6.13 -11.95 6.82
N PHE A 36 6.59 -13.15 6.51
CA PHE A 36 5.93 -14.01 5.55
C PHE A 36 4.50 -14.36 6.01
N GLN A 37 4.33 -14.77 7.27
CA GLN A 37 3.01 -15.09 7.83
C GLN A 37 2.09 -13.87 7.87
N ALA A 38 2.59 -12.72 8.32
CA ALA A 38 1.83 -11.46 8.34
C ALA A 38 1.37 -11.09 6.92
N ARG A 39 2.27 -11.19 5.93
CA ARG A 39 1.93 -10.96 4.54
C ARG A 39 0.86 -11.93 4.03
N GLN A 40 0.99 -13.24 4.33
CA GLN A 40 -0.03 -14.22 3.93
C GLN A 40 -1.38 -13.93 4.57
N LEU A 41 -1.39 -13.45 5.81
CA LEU A 41 -2.63 -13.05 6.49
C LEU A 41 -3.29 -11.85 5.78
N ILE A 42 -2.52 -10.83 5.43
CA ILE A 42 -3.02 -9.66 4.68
C ILE A 42 -3.64 -10.11 3.35
N ILE A 43 -2.91 -10.89 2.56
CA ILE A 43 -3.39 -11.39 1.26
C ILE A 43 -4.67 -12.23 1.42
N ARG A 44 -4.70 -13.17 2.36
CA ARG A 44 -5.89 -13.99 2.60
C ARG A 44 -7.09 -13.16 3.06
N THR A 45 -6.86 -12.14 3.87
CA THR A 45 -7.92 -11.23 4.31
C THR A 45 -8.45 -10.39 3.16
N ALA A 46 -7.59 -9.87 2.30
CA ALA A 46 -7.98 -9.16 1.10
C ALA A 46 -8.81 -10.05 0.15
N GLU A 47 -8.36 -11.29 -0.10
CA GLU A 47 -9.07 -12.24 -0.95
C GLU A 47 -10.45 -12.63 -0.38
N ARG A 48 -10.59 -12.76 0.95
CA ARG A 48 -11.91 -12.97 1.58
C ARG A 48 -12.86 -11.79 1.41
N ASN A 49 -12.31 -10.59 1.27
CA ASN A 49 -13.05 -9.35 1.03
C ASN A 49 -13.25 -9.04 -0.46
N GLY A 50 -13.05 -10.02 -1.34
CA GLY A 50 -13.32 -9.88 -2.77
C GLY A 50 -12.19 -9.28 -3.60
N ILE A 51 -11.00 -9.05 -3.03
CA ILE A 51 -9.82 -8.58 -3.77
C ILE A 51 -9.03 -9.79 -4.27
N PRO A 52 -9.01 -10.09 -5.57
CA PRO A 52 -8.33 -11.28 -6.11
C PRO A 52 -6.80 -11.06 -6.19
N TRP A 53 -6.15 -10.86 -5.05
CA TRP A 53 -4.77 -10.39 -4.91
C TRP A 53 -3.76 -11.21 -5.74
N ARG A 54 -3.74 -12.53 -5.53
CA ARG A 54 -2.76 -13.40 -6.21
C ARG A 54 -2.98 -13.46 -7.71
N LYS A 55 -4.25 -13.51 -8.13
CA LYS A 55 -4.64 -13.55 -9.54
C LYS A 55 -4.21 -12.25 -10.24
N ARG A 56 -4.63 -11.09 -9.74
CA ARG A 56 -4.29 -9.78 -10.30
C ARG A 56 -2.78 -9.54 -10.35
N ARG A 57 -2.07 -9.89 -9.28
CA ARG A 57 -0.62 -9.81 -9.27
C ARG A 57 0.03 -10.62 -10.39
N SER A 58 -0.46 -11.83 -10.65
CA SER A 58 0.06 -12.67 -11.75
C SER A 58 -0.23 -12.04 -13.10
N GLU A 59 -1.46 -11.64 -13.33
CA GLU A 59 -1.90 -10.98 -14.56
C GLU A 59 -1.08 -9.71 -14.86
N LEU A 60 -0.89 -8.85 -13.87
CA LEU A 60 -0.09 -7.62 -14.02
C LEU A 60 1.38 -7.93 -14.32
N ARG A 61 1.96 -8.93 -13.68
CA ARG A 61 3.34 -9.34 -13.96
C ARG A 61 3.51 -9.88 -15.38
N GLU A 62 2.57 -10.69 -15.85
CA GLU A 62 2.59 -11.24 -17.20
C GLU A 62 2.41 -10.15 -18.25
N ALA A 63 1.47 -9.22 -18.05
CA ALA A 63 1.24 -8.09 -18.93
C ALA A 63 2.43 -7.11 -18.97
N ALA A 64 3.09 -6.88 -17.84
CA ALA A 64 4.22 -5.96 -17.75
C ALA A 64 5.55 -6.57 -18.24
N ALA A 65 5.68 -7.89 -18.29
CA ALA A 65 6.94 -8.54 -18.63
C ALA A 65 7.55 -8.08 -19.99
N PRO A 66 6.80 -7.91 -21.08
CA PRO A 66 7.36 -7.41 -22.35
C PRO A 66 7.80 -5.95 -22.25
N LEU A 67 7.05 -5.12 -21.49
CA LEU A 67 7.32 -3.69 -21.35
C LEU A 67 8.57 -3.40 -20.52
N LEU A 68 8.95 -4.34 -19.65
CA LEU A 68 10.13 -4.18 -18.80
C LEU A 68 11.43 -4.00 -19.59
N ALA A 69 11.58 -4.78 -20.65
CA ALA A 69 12.77 -4.71 -21.48
C ALA A 69 12.88 -3.37 -22.21
N GLU A 70 11.74 -2.82 -22.62
CA GLU A 70 11.65 -1.54 -23.35
C GLU A 70 11.82 -0.33 -22.41
N SER A 71 11.31 -0.42 -21.18
CA SER A 71 11.32 0.68 -20.21
C SER A 71 12.59 0.73 -19.36
N ARG A 72 13.46 -0.28 -19.45
CA ARG A 72 14.67 -0.36 -18.63
C ARG A 72 15.73 0.61 -19.12
N THR A 73 16.08 1.61 -18.30
CA THR A 73 17.23 2.48 -18.54
C THR A 73 18.51 1.78 -18.07
N GLU A 74 19.40 1.49 -19.01
CA GLU A 74 20.69 0.86 -18.69
C GLU A 74 21.55 1.80 -17.84
N GLY A 75 22.21 1.25 -16.81
CA GLY A 75 23.06 2.02 -15.91
C GLY A 75 22.33 2.87 -14.86
N LEU A 76 21.00 2.88 -14.83
CA LEU A 76 20.25 3.58 -13.80
C LEU A 76 20.38 2.87 -12.45
N VAL A 77 21.01 3.54 -11.48
CA VAL A 77 21.13 3.05 -10.10
C VAL A 77 20.26 3.93 -9.21
N PRO A 78 19.14 3.39 -8.67
CA PRO A 78 18.31 4.15 -7.75
C PRO A 78 19.08 4.54 -6.49
N PRO A 79 18.78 5.68 -5.85
CA PRO A 79 19.35 6.06 -4.56
C PRO A 79 19.18 4.96 -3.51
N ALA A 80 20.12 4.85 -2.57
CA ALA A 80 20.19 3.78 -1.58
C ALA A 80 18.92 3.67 -0.71
N TYR A 81 18.24 4.78 -0.44
CA TYR A 81 16.99 4.77 0.32
C TYR A 81 15.81 4.07 -0.41
N TYR A 82 15.81 4.05 -1.75
CA TYR A 82 14.82 3.27 -2.51
C TYR A 82 15.13 1.78 -2.55
N GLN A 83 16.39 1.39 -2.31
CA GLN A 83 16.82 0.00 -2.25
C GLN A 83 16.68 -0.59 -0.84
N ALA A 84 16.41 0.25 0.16
CA ALA A 84 16.17 -0.18 1.52
C ALA A 84 14.85 -0.98 1.59
N ARG A 85 14.82 -1.96 2.49
CA ARG A 85 13.60 -2.75 2.74
C ARG A 85 12.47 -1.84 3.22
N PHE A 86 11.33 -1.95 2.59
CA PHE A 86 10.16 -1.15 2.92
C PHE A 86 8.87 -1.94 2.67
N HIS A 87 7.84 -1.76 3.51
CA HIS A 87 6.52 -2.41 3.39
C HIS A 87 6.58 -3.93 3.15
N ALA A 88 7.48 -4.64 3.82
CA ALA A 88 7.71 -6.08 3.66
C ALA A 88 8.28 -6.52 2.29
N TYR A 89 8.73 -5.59 1.46
CA TYR A 89 9.51 -5.89 0.26
C TYR A 89 11.01 -5.88 0.58
N GLU A 90 11.68 -7.01 0.39
CA GLU A 90 13.13 -7.11 0.66
C GLU A 90 13.98 -6.25 -0.29
N GLN A 91 13.47 -5.98 -1.47
CA GLN A 91 14.12 -5.17 -2.51
C GLN A 91 13.71 -3.69 -2.48
N GLY A 92 12.96 -3.27 -1.45
CA GLY A 92 12.39 -1.92 -1.39
C GLY A 92 11.14 -1.74 -2.25
N ASN A 93 10.65 -0.52 -2.34
CA ASN A 93 9.42 -0.21 -3.09
C ASN A 93 9.60 -0.23 -4.61
N LEU A 94 10.82 -0.02 -5.11
CA LEU A 94 11.11 -0.08 -6.55
C LEU A 94 11.35 -1.52 -7.01
N CYS A 95 10.39 -2.40 -6.76
CA CYS A 95 10.45 -3.77 -7.21
C CYS A 95 9.14 -4.18 -7.89
N TRP A 96 9.23 -5.14 -8.80
CA TRP A 96 8.09 -5.66 -9.54
C TRP A 96 6.96 -6.16 -8.65
N GLN A 97 7.31 -6.72 -7.51
CA GLN A 97 6.32 -7.21 -6.58
C GLN A 97 5.51 -6.05 -5.98
N ALA A 98 6.16 -4.96 -5.61
CA ALA A 98 5.49 -3.78 -5.09
C ALA A 98 4.57 -3.16 -6.16
N ALA A 99 5.08 -2.98 -7.37
CA ALA A 99 4.28 -2.45 -8.49
C ALA A 99 3.06 -3.31 -8.80
N ALA A 100 3.23 -4.63 -8.91
CA ALA A 100 2.13 -5.56 -9.21
C ALA A 100 1.12 -5.75 -8.07
N GLU A 101 1.38 -5.21 -6.89
CA GLU A 101 0.50 -5.32 -5.71
C GLU A 101 -0.07 -3.97 -5.25
N ALA A 102 0.31 -2.87 -5.89
CA ALA A 102 -0.12 -1.53 -5.50
C ALA A 102 -1.65 -1.36 -5.56
N GLU A 103 -2.28 -1.77 -6.65
CA GLU A 103 -3.74 -1.73 -6.83
C GLU A 103 -4.46 -2.47 -5.69
N GLN A 104 -4.09 -3.74 -5.44
CA GLN A 104 -4.71 -4.57 -4.42
C GLN A 104 -4.48 -4.04 -2.99
N ALA A 105 -3.32 -3.44 -2.75
CA ALA A 105 -3.01 -2.82 -1.47
C ALA A 105 -3.88 -1.58 -1.24
N THR A 106 -4.09 -0.77 -2.27
CA THR A 106 -4.94 0.42 -2.24
C THR A 106 -6.41 0.04 -1.99
N ASP A 107 -6.91 -0.98 -2.69
CA ASP A 107 -8.25 -1.54 -2.46
C ASP A 107 -8.43 -2.04 -1.03
N ALA A 108 -7.45 -2.78 -0.51
CA ALA A 108 -7.49 -3.28 0.86
C ALA A 108 -7.44 -2.15 1.91
N MET A 109 -6.79 -1.03 1.60
CA MET A 109 -6.80 0.17 2.45
C MET A 109 -8.16 0.85 2.44
N ALA A 110 -8.77 1.05 1.27
CA ALA A 110 -10.07 1.69 1.13
C ALA A 110 -11.16 0.94 1.90
N LEU A 111 -11.18 -0.40 1.82
CA LEU A 111 -12.14 -1.23 2.57
C LEU A 111 -12.03 -1.09 4.09
N ARG A 112 -10.87 -0.67 4.63
CA ARG A 112 -10.69 -0.46 6.07
C ARG A 112 -11.27 0.83 6.60
N ILE A 113 -11.61 1.77 5.72
CA ILE A 113 -12.14 3.08 6.11
C ILE A 113 -13.60 2.93 6.55
N TRP A 114 -14.35 2.05 5.91
CA TRP A 114 -15.77 1.79 6.22
C TRP A 114 -16.00 0.30 6.49
N PRO A 115 -15.45 -0.28 7.56
CA PRO A 115 -15.46 -1.73 7.79
C PRO A 115 -16.87 -2.29 8.00
N GLU A 116 -17.82 -1.47 8.51
CA GLU A 116 -19.18 -1.88 8.81
C GLU A 116 -20.09 -1.89 7.57
N GLU A 117 -19.72 -1.20 6.51
CA GLU A 117 -20.59 -0.99 5.35
C GLU A 117 -20.49 -2.12 4.31
N LYS A 118 -19.51 -3.03 4.44
CA LYS A 118 -19.28 -4.17 3.53
C LYS A 118 -19.25 -3.79 2.04
N LEU A 119 -18.63 -2.65 1.72
CA LEU A 119 -18.49 -2.15 0.36
C LEU A 119 -17.72 -3.13 -0.53
N ALA A 120 -18.03 -3.12 -1.83
CA ALA A 120 -17.16 -3.76 -2.81
C ALA A 120 -15.82 -2.97 -2.93
N PRO A 121 -14.68 -3.62 -3.28
CA PRO A 121 -13.38 -2.94 -3.36
C PRO A 121 -13.40 -1.67 -4.24
N LEU A 122 -13.95 -1.77 -5.45
CA LEU A 122 -14.08 -0.63 -6.36
C LEU A 122 -14.96 0.49 -5.79
N GLU A 123 -16.06 0.14 -5.13
CA GLU A 123 -16.95 1.11 -4.50
C GLU A 123 -16.25 1.87 -3.37
N ALA A 124 -15.50 1.16 -2.51
CA ALA A 124 -14.71 1.78 -1.45
C ALA A 124 -13.62 2.72 -2.00
N GLN A 125 -12.96 2.32 -3.09
CA GLN A 125 -11.96 3.15 -3.78
C GLN A 125 -12.59 4.41 -4.38
N THR A 126 -13.69 4.27 -5.10
CA THR A 126 -14.41 5.41 -5.69
C THR A 126 -14.82 6.39 -4.61
N ARG A 127 -15.45 5.90 -3.54
CA ARG A 127 -15.88 6.72 -2.40
C ARG A 127 -14.71 7.44 -1.71
N LEU A 128 -13.56 6.78 -1.58
CA LEU A 128 -12.36 7.41 -1.01
C LEU A 128 -11.86 8.54 -1.91
N ARG A 129 -11.78 8.32 -3.21
CA ARG A 129 -11.37 9.34 -4.17
C ARG A 129 -12.34 10.51 -4.21
N ASP A 130 -13.64 10.24 -4.24
CA ASP A 130 -14.69 11.26 -4.22
C ASP A 130 -14.59 12.13 -2.94
N ALA A 131 -14.33 11.51 -1.79
CA ALA A 131 -14.14 12.24 -0.54
C ALA A 131 -12.90 13.15 -0.57
N ILE A 132 -11.81 12.71 -1.21
CA ILE A 132 -10.61 13.53 -1.43
C ILE A 132 -10.91 14.66 -2.41
N HIS A 133 -11.54 14.36 -3.54
CA HIS A 133 -11.90 15.35 -4.56
C HIS A 133 -12.82 16.43 -3.99
N ALA A 134 -13.82 16.07 -3.21
CA ALA A 134 -14.72 17.03 -2.58
C ALA A 134 -14.01 18.05 -1.68
N VAL A 135 -12.85 17.69 -1.11
CA VAL A 135 -12.03 18.63 -0.32
C VAL A 135 -11.12 19.48 -1.21
N VAL A 136 -10.60 18.90 -2.27
CA VAL A 136 -9.62 19.56 -3.16
C VAL A 136 -10.30 20.47 -4.18
N GLU A 137 -11.41 20.04 -4.76
CA GLU A 137 -12.12 20.76 -5.84
C GLU A 137 -12.43 22.23 -5.53
N PRO A 138 -12.92 22.62 -4.33
CA PRO A 138 -13.15 24.02 -3.98
C PRO A 138 -11.89 24.87 -3.92
N LEU A 139 -10.71 24.23 -3.86
CA LEU A 139 -9.42 24.93 -3.79
C LEU A 139 -8.79 25.11 -5.19
N LEU A 140 -9.39 24.48 -6.20
CA LEU A 140 -8.91 24.55 -7.58
C LEU A 140 -9.46 25.81 -8.26
N SER A 141 -8.67 26.36 -9.19
CA SER A 141 -9.11 27.46 -10.07
C SER A 141 -9.91 26.91 -11.23
N ASP A 142 -10.93 27.65 -11.69
CA ASP A 142 -11.72 27.31 -12.90
C ASP A 142 -10.89 27.22 -14.19
N SER A 143 -9.63 27.70 -14.16
CA SER A 143 -8.72 27.75 -15.31
C SER A 143 -7.56 26.76 -15.21
N ILE A 144 -7.71 25.63 -14.51
CA ILE A 144 -6.67 24.59 -14.46
C ILE A 144 -6.60 23.85 -15.78
N HIS A 145 -5.43 23.90 -16.42
CA HIS A 145 -5.14 23.19 -17.66
C HIS A 145 -4.12 22.07 -17.48
N GLU A 146 -3.35 22.08 -16.40
CA GLU A 146 -2.28 21.12 -16.13
C GLU A 146 -2.30 20.71 -14.65
N VAL A 147 -2.09 19.43 -14.39
CA VAL A 147 -1.99 18.85 -13.04
C VAL A 147 -0.73 18.02 -12.96
N LEU A 148 0.08 18.25 -11.92
CA LEU A 148 1.24 17.43 -11.59
C LEU A 148 0.96 16.63 -10.33
N ASP A 149 0.90 15.32 -10.45
CA ASP A 149 0.83 14.39 -9.31
C ASP A 149 2.25 13.95 -8.93
N MET A 150 2.76 14.47 -7.82
CA MET A 150 4.06 14.09 -7.28
C MET A 150 3.92 12.91 -6.33
N GLY A 151 4.53 11.78 -6.71
CA GLY A 151 4.49 10.56 -5.90
C GLY A 151 3.34 9.62 -6.25
N CYS A 152 2.81 9.73 -7.45
CA CYS A 152 1.70 8.91 -7.97
C CYS A 152 1.98 7.37 -7.96
N SER A 153 3.17 6.93 -7.55
CA SER A 153 3.56 5.51 -7.53
C SER A 153 3.43 4.88 -8.92
N VAL A 154 2.48 3.94 -9.09
CA VAL A 154 2.16 3.29 -10.39
C VAL A 154 0.89 3.85 -11.04
N GLY A 155 0.40 4.98 -10.57
CA GLY A 155 -0.78 5.65 -11.15
C GLY A 155 -2.12 4.98 -10.80
N VAL A 156 -2.26 4.35 -9.64
CA VAL A 156 -3.50 3.69 -9.17
C VAL A 156 -4.21 4.50 -8.12
#